data_80a7c12f107550408763db8500bc3fd4
#
_entry.id   80a7c12f107550408763db8500bc3fd4
#
_cell.length_a   1.000
_cell.length_b   1.000
_cell.length_c   1.000
_cell.angle_alpha   90.00
_cell.angle_beta   90.00
_cell.angle_gamma   90.00
#
_symmetry.space_group_name_H-M   'P 1'
#
loop_
_entity.id
_entity.type
_entity.pdbx_description
1 polymer ?
#
loop_
_entity_poly.entity_id
_entity_poly.type
_entity_poly.pdbx_seq_one_letter_code
_entity_poly.pdbx_strand_id
1 'polypeptide(L)'
;MKRNIVVLASAVVLVGAFIIAMLVLVDRDTGNVESTAKMNASSLVRDHSPKAGNGDARVTIVEFFDPACGTCRVFHPIVKDILRDSPGKVKLVVRYLPLHPGSEDVVKILDAARLQGKFWETLEAAYATQGKWAINHQAHPQLFWRSISSVGLDPEEVSRDMQSPVVMHNVQQDIDDAKALGVNKTPGFFVNGKPLIEFGQMQLLQLVNEALEREYGG
;
A
#
# COMPACT_ATOMS: atom_id res chain seq x y z
N MET A 1 -63.10 -27.49 -1.38
CA MET A 1 -62.68 -26.30 -0.67
C MET A 1 -61.49 -26.55 0.24
N LYS A 2 -61.46 -27.54 1.15
CA LYS A 2 -60.30 -27.79 2.09
C LYS A 2 -58.97 -28.07 1.40
N ARG A 3 -58.91 -28.78 0.28
CA ARG A 3 -57.68 -29.13 -0.46
C ARG A 3 -56.96 -27.91 -1.07
N ASN A 4 -57.73 -26.93 -1.56
CA ASN A 4 -57.16 -25.70 -2.15
C ASN A 4 -56.58 -24.75 -1.06
N ILE A 5 -57.15 -24.77 0.14
CA ILE A 5 -56.66 -23.98 1.28
C ILE A 5 -55.32 -24.52 1.78
N VAL A 6 -55.18 -25.85 1.84
CA VAL A 6 -53.94 -26.50 2.26
C VAL A 6 -52.81 -26.21 1.25
N VAL A 7 -53.09 -26.25 -0.05
CA VAL A 7 -52.09 -25.94 -1.11
C VAL A 7 -51.69 -24.47 -1.08
N LEU A 8 -52.62 -23.55 -0.84
CA LEU A 8 -52.33 -22.13 -0.70
C LEU A 8 -51.46 -21.85 0.58
N ALA A 9 -51.81 -22.47 1.69
CA ALA A 9 -51.05 -22.30 2.93
C ALA A 9 -49.63 -22.84 2.81
N SER A 10 -49.43 -24.00 2.18
CA SER A 10 -48.05 -24.54 1.97
C SER A 10 -47.26 -23.70 0.97
N ALA A 11 -47.86 -23.10 -0.07
CA ALA A 11 -47.19 -22.19 -0.98
C ALA A 11 -46.72 -20.91 -0.28
N VAL A 12 -47.53 -20.33 0.60
CA VAL A 12 -47.16 -19.14 1.38
C VAL A 12 -46.00 -19.43 2.35
N VAL A 13 -46.02 -20.59 3.00
CA VAL A 13 -44.89 -20.99 3.91
C VAL A 13 -43.62 -21.19 3.13
N LEU A 14 -43.67 -21.84 1.95
CA LEU A 14 -42.44 -22.03 1.13
C LEU A 14 -41.88 -20.71 0.59
N VAL A 15 -42.74 -19.79 0.14
CA VAL A 15 -42.31 -18.45 -0.29
C VAL A 15 -41.73 -17.67 0.87
N GLY A 16 -42.35 -17.71 2.05
CA GLY A 16 -41.79 -17.07 3.25
C GLY A 16 -40.43 -17.63 3.66
N ALA A 17 -40.27 -18.96 3.65
CA ALA A 17 -38.99 -19.61 3.93
C ALA A 17 -37.91 -19.25 2.90
N PHE A 18 -38.28 -19.16 1.61
CA PHE A 18 -37.36 -18.75 0.54
C PHE A 18 -36.92 -17.29 0.69
N ILE A 19 -37.82 -16.38 1.01
CA ILE A 19 -37.50 -14.97 1.26
C ILE A 19 -36.56 -14.83 2.46
N ILE A 20 -36.82 -15.54 3.56
CA ILE A 20 -35.97 -15.52 4.75
C ILE A 20 -34.59 -16.08 4.42
N ALA A 21 -34.50 -17.19 3.68
CA ALA A 21 -33.21 -17.76 3.26
C ALA A 21 -32.45 -16.79 2.36
N MET A 22 -33.10 -16.11 1.43
CA MET A 22 -32.51 -15.12 0.55
C MET A 22 -32.00 -13.90 1.32
N LEU A 23 -32.77 -13.41 2.30
CA LEU A 23 -32.34 -12.30 3.16
C LEU A 23 -31.12 -12.66 4.02
N VAL A 24 -31.08 -13.87 4.58
CA VAL A 24 -29.95 -14.36 5.37
C VAL A 24 -28.69 -14.54 4.51
N LEU A 25 -28.85 -14.98 3.25
CA LEU A 25 -27.70 -15.12 2.33
C LEU A 25 -27.18 -13.75 1.90
N VAL A 26 -28.05 -12.79 1.58
CA VAL A 26 -27.64 -11.41 1.24
C VAL A 26 -26.95 -10.73 2.40
N ASP A 27 -27.43 -10.90 3.63
CA ASP A 27 -26.81 -10.31 4.84
C ASP A 27 -25.42 -10.90 5.12
N ARG A 28 -25.24 -12.21 4.86
CA ARG A 28 -23.91 -12.85 4.97
C ARG A 28 -22.92 -12.37 3.93
N ASP A 29 -23.36 -12.17 2.69
CA ASP A 29 -22.47 -11.68 1.61
C ASP A 29 -22.07 -10.22 1.84
N THR A 30 -23.01 -9.36 2.27
CA THR A 30 -22.70 -7.95 2.58
C THR A 30 -21.76 -7.82 3.78
N GLY A 31 -21.96 -8.59 4.85
CA GLY A 31 -21.07 -8.60 6.02
C GLY A 31 -19.65 -9.09 5.68
N ASN A 32 -19.54 -10.06 4.77
CA ASN A 32 -18.23 -10.58 4.34
C ASN A 32 -17.47 -9.58 3.44
N VAL A 33 -18.18 -8.89 2.55
CA VAL A 33 -17.61 -7.84 1.68
C VAL A 33 -17.14 -6.64 2.52
N GLU A 34 -17.92 -6.21 3.51
CA GLU A 34 -17.56 -5.09 4.38
C GLU A 34 -16.36 -5.43 5.29
N SER A 35 -16.31 -6.63 5.85
CA SER A 35 -15.17 -7.09 6.66
C SER A 35 -13.90 -7.22 5.82
N THR A 36 -13.99 -7.72 4.59
CA THR A 36 -12.87 -7.83 3.65
C THR A 36 -12.37 -6.44 3.22
N ALA A 37 -13.28 -5.51 2.92
CA ALA A 37 -12.94 -4.14 2.57
C ALA A 37 -12.24 -3.41 3.73
N LYS A 38 -12.70 -3.61 4.97
CA LYS A 38 -12.08 -3.04 6.18
C LYS A 38 -10.71 -3.64 6.47
N MET A 39 -10.53 -4.96 6.30
CA MET A 39 -9.23 -5.62 6.41
C MET A 39 -8.27 -5.10 5.34
N ASN A 40 -8.70 -4.99 4.09
CA ASN A 40 -7.89 -4.45 3.00
C ASN A 40 -7.47 -2.99 3.28
N ALA A 41 -8.37 -2.15 3.78
CA ALA A 41 -8.05 -0.78 4.14
C ALA A 41 -7.02 -0.70 5.28
N SER A 42 -7.13 -1.54 6.32
CA SER A 42 -6.15 -1.60 7.42
C SER A 42 -4.80 -2.16 6.98
N SER A 43 -4.77 -3.03 5.97
CA SER A 43 -3.53 -3.59 5.41
C SER A 43 -2.82 -2.64 4.43
N LEU A 44 -3.51 -1.61 3.94
CA LEU A 44 -2.92 -0.61 3.05
C LEU A 44 -2.12 0.47 3.81
N VAL A 45 -2.56 0.84 5.01
CA VAL A 45 -1.94 1.91 5.80
C VAL A 45 -1.63 1.39 7.19
N ARG A 46 -0.36 1.48 7.59
CA ARG A 46 0.10 1.14 8.94
C ARG A 46 0.65 2.37 9.64
N ASP A 47 0.72 2.34 10.97
CA ASP A 47 1.24 3.47 11.76
C ASP A 47 2.71 3.76 11.45
N HIS A 48 3.50 2.72 11.19
CA HIS A 48 4.92 2.84 10.84
C HIS A 48 5.15 3.31 9.41
N SER A 49 4.13 3.28 8.53
CA SER A 49 4.30 3.64 7.11
C SER A 49 4.76 5.09 6.97
N PRO A 50 5.86 5.37 6.24
CA PRO A 50 6.24 6.73 5.90
C PRO A 50 5.15 7.40 5.06
N LYS A 51 4.86 8.67 5.39
CA LYS A 51 3.80 9.45 4.76
C LYS A 51 4.36 10.77 4.23
N ALA A 52 3.87 11.22 3.08
CA ALA A 52 4.15 12.53 2.51
C ALA A 52 2.84 13.22 2.09
N GLY A 53 2.85 14.56 2.10
CA GLY A 53 1.67 15.37 1.83
C GLY A 53 0.90 15.72 3.11
N ASN A 54 -0.29 16.29 2.95
CA ASN A 54 -1.13 16.70 4.09
C ASN A 54 -1.83 15.48 4.71
N GLY A 55 -1.71 15.30 6.01
CA GLY A 55 -2.37 14.22 6.76
C GLY A 55 -3.89 14.17 6.58
N ASP A 56 -4.55 15.35 6.42
CA ASP A 56 -6.00 15.49 6.24
C ASP A 56 -6.46 15.30 4.78
N ALA A 57 -5.53 15.04 3.85
CA ALA A 57 -5.86 14.79 2.45
C ALA A 57 -6.81 13.58 2.32
N ARG A 58 -7.91 13.77 1.55
CA ARG A 58 -8.93 12.73 1.34
C ARG A 58 -8.56 11.72 0.25
N VAL A 59 -7.58 12.04 -0.60
CA VAL A 59 -7.03 11.08 -1.58
C VAL A 59 -5.71 10.53 -1.05
N THR A 60 -5.62 9.21 -0.95
CA THR A 60 -4.44 8.51 -0.48
C THR A 60 -3.89 7.61 -1.59
N ILE A 61 -2.64 7.86 -1.99
CA ILE A 61 -1.86 6.93 -2.81
C ILE A 61 -1.08 6.03 -1.85
N VAL A 62 -1.21 4.72 -2.01
CA VAL A 62 -0.35 3.74 -1.33
C VAL A 62 0.56 3.11 -2.38
N GLU A 63 1.87 3.13 -2.13
CA GLU A 63 2.88 2.51 -2.98
C GLU A 63 3.62 1.41 -2.22
N PHE A 64 3.47 0.16 -2.67
CA PHE A 64 4.36 -0.93 -2.29
C PHE A 64 5.60 -0.85 -3.17
N PHE A 65 6.77 -0.62 -2.58
CA PHE A 65 7.97 -0.35 -3.34
C PHE A 65 9.17 -1.20 -2.89
N ASP A 66 10.09 -1.39 -3.82
CA ASP A 66 11.41 -1.93 -3.58
C ASP A 66 12.45 -0.84 -3.94
N PRO A 67 13.33 -0.44 -3.01
CA PRO A 67 14.31 0.59 -3.29
C PRO A 67 15.29 0.23 -4.41
N ALA A 68 15.51 -1.08 -4.68
CA ALA A 68 16.35 -1.54 -5.78
C ALA A 68 15.61 -1.60 -7.12
N CYS A 69 14.28 -1.48 -7.14
CA CYS A 69 13.49 -1.52 -8.36
C CYS A 69 13.68 -0.25 -9.20
N GLY A 70 14.15 -0.42 -10.45
CA GLY A 70 14.33 0.68 -11.39
C GLY A 70 13.02 1.39 -11.75
N THR A 71 11.91 0.66 -11.82
CA THR A 71 10.58 1.22 -12.10
C THR A 71 10.08 2.07 -10.93
N CYS A 72 10.33 1.67 -9.67
CA CYS A 72 10.03 2.49 -8.49
C CYS A 72 10.77 3.83 -8.57
N ARG A 73 12.06 3.81 -8.93
CA ARG A 73 12.84 5.04 -9.13
C ARG A 73 12.24 5.95 -10.21
N VAL A 74 11.74 5.37 -11.32
CA VAL A 74 11.11 6.15 -12.40
C VAL A 74 9.78 6.76 -11.96
N PHE A 75 8.98 6.04 -11.16
CA PHE A 75 7.69 6.53 -10.69
C PHE A 75 7.79 7.52 -9.53
N HIS A 76 8.88 7.50 -8.78
CA HIS A 76 9.09 8.40 -7.64
C HIS A 76 8.88 9.91 -7.98
N PRO A 77 9.51 10.48 -9.02
CA PRO A 77 9.25 11.88 -9.42
C PRO A 77 7.81 12.09 -9.89
N ILE A 78 7.18 11.12 -10.55
CA ILE A 78 5.79 11.21 -11.01
C ILE A 78 4.84 11.36 -9.81
N VAL A 79 5.03 10.56 -8.76
CA VAL A 79 4.21 10.65 -7.53
C VAL A 79 4.47 11.97 -6.82
N LYS A 80 5.71 12.47 -6.79
CA LYS A 80 6.03 13.81 -6.24
C LYS A 80 5.33 14.92 -7.01
N ASP A 81 5.27 14.82 -8.34
CA ASP A 81 4.55 15.78 -9.17
C ASP A 81 3.04 15.76 -8.87
N ILE A 82 2.42 14.59 -8.68
CA ILE A 82 1.02 14.46 -8.28
C ILE A 82 0.76 15.18 -6.94
N LEU A 83 1.64 14.98 -5.95
CA LEU A 83 1.51 15.65 -4.64
C LEU A 83 1.64 17.17 -4.76
N ARG A 84 2.61 17.66 -5.56
CA ARG A 84 2.83 19.07 -5.81
C ARG A 84 1.66 19.73 -6.54
N ASP A 85 1.11 19.04 -7.55
CA ASP A 85 0.04 19.57 -8.40
C ASP A 85 -1.35 19.48 -7.74
N SER A 86 -1.46 18.71 -6.63
CA SER A 86 -2.69 18.58 -5.83
C SER A 86 -2.46 18.91 -4.34
N PRO A 87 -1.99 20.12 -4.02
CA PRO A 87 -1.57 20.48 -2.67
C PRO A 87 -2.73 20.35 -1.68
N GLY A 88 -2.49 19.66 -0.56
CA GLY A 88 -3.47 19.44 0.49
C GLY A 88 -4.57 18.41 0.18
N LYS A 89 -4.68 17.94 -1.06
CA LYS A 89 -5.73 17.02 -1.50
C LYS A 89 -5.28 15.57 -1.62
N VAL A 90 -3.99 15.34 -1.88
CA VAL A 90 -3.39 14.02 -2.05
C VAL A 90 -2.30 13.81 -1.01
N LYS A 91 -2.23 12.61 -0.46
CA LYS A 91 -1.12 12.12 0.38
C LYS A 91 -0.60 10.80 -0.15
N LEU A 92 0.69 10.56 0.09
CA LEU A 92 1.38 9.31 -0.21
C LEU A 92 1.64 8.53 1.07
N VAL A 93 1.45 7.23 1.02
CA VAL A 93 1.86 6.25 2.01
C VAL A 93 2.75 5.24 1.31
N VAL A 94 3.96 5.01 1.79
CA VAL A 94 4.84 3.99 1.20
C VAL A 94 4.93 2.76 2.10
N ARG A 95 5.00 1.58 1.46
CA ARG A 95 5.05 0.27 2.08
C ARG A 95 6.20 -0.53 1.47
N TYR A 96 6.90 -1.28 2.30
CA TYR A 96 8.06 -2.04 1.88
C TYR A 96 7.68 -3.36 1.19
N LEU A 97 8.28 -3.62 0.02
CA LEU A 97 8.17 -4.92 -0.65
C LEU A 97 9.51 -5.26 -1.34
N PRO A 98 10.52 -5.69 -0.57
CA PRO A 98 11.85 -5.99 -1.09
C PRO A 98 11.85 -7.30 -1.88
N LEU A 99 11.77 -7.20 -3.21
CA LEU A 99 11.71 -8.35 -4.13
C LEU A 99 13.08 -8.70 -4.73
N HIS A 100 14.03 -7.75 -4.75
CA HIS A 100 15.38 -8.00 -5.27
C HIS A 100 16.29 -8.60 -4.19
N PRO A 101 17.20 -9.52 -4.54
CA PRO A 101 18.19 -10.01 -3.60
C PRO A 101 18.96 -8.87 -2.90
N GLY A 102 19.09 -8.92 -1.59
CA GLY A 102 19.74 -7.88 -0.76
C GLY A 102 18.92 -6.62 -0.49
N SER A 103 17.73 -6.49 -1.10
CA SER A 103 16.87 -5.31 -0.93
C SER A 103 16.25 -5.22 0.47
N GLU A 104 16.07 -6.34 1.14
CA GLU A 104 15.53 -6.38 2.51
C GLU A 104 16.45 -5.61 3.50
N ASP A 105 17.76 -5.77 3.38
CA ASP A 105 18.70 -5.04 4.23
C ASP A 105 18.68 -3.53 3.92
N VAL A 106 18.51 -3.15 2.63
CA VAL A 106 18.33 -1.75 2.25
C VAL A 106 17.05 -1.17 2.84
N VAL A 107 15.95 -1.92 2.82
CA VAL A 107 14.68 -1.53 3.46
C VAL A 107 14.85 -1.36 4.97
N LYS A 108 15.58 -2.25 5.64
CA LYS A 108 15.88 -2.11 7.08
C LYS A 108 16.69 -0.84 7.39
N ILE A 109 17.63 -0.46 6.52
CA ILE A 109 18.34 0.82 6.65
C ILE A 109 17.38 2.00 6.47
N LEU A 110 16.46 1.94 5.49
CA LEU A 110 15.46 2.98 5.28
C LEU A 110 14.51 3.11 6.49
N ASP A 111 14.07 1.98 7.07
CA ASP A 111 13.20 2.04 8.25
C ASP A 111 13.96 2.53 9.50
N ALA A 112 15.24 2.19 9.66
CA ALA A 112 16.12 2.78 10.67
C ALA A 112 16.30 4.30 10.46
N ALA A 113 16.48 4.74 9.21
CA ALA A 113 16.54 6.18 8.88
C ALA A 113 15.20 6.89 9.21
N ARG A 114 14.06 6.21 9.08
CA ARG A 114 12.75 6.72 9.51
C ARG A 114 12.72 6.99 11.01
N LEU A 115 13.31 6.12 11.82
CA LEU A 115 13.41 6.33 13.28
C LEU A 115 14.25 7.56 13.63
N GLN A 116 15.21 7.94 12.78
CA GLN A 116 15.98 9.19 12.88
C GLN A 116 15.30 10.39 12.20
N GLY A 117 14.06 10.26 11.72
CA GLY A 117 13.33 11.33 11.01
C GLY A 117 13.88 11.66 9.62
N LYS A 118 14.71 10.78 9.02
CA LYS A 118 15.42 11.02 7.76
C LYS A 118 15.04 10.06 6.63
N PHE A 119 13.83 9.51 6.67
CA PHE A 119 13.37 8.55 5.66
C PHE A 119 13.42 9.13 4.24
N TRP A 120 12.83 10.31 4.05
CA TRP A 120 12.68 10.88 2.71
C TRP A 120 14.01 11.31 2.11
N GLU A 121 14.88 11.92 2.90
CA GLU A 121 16.25 12.30 2.48
C GLU A 121 17.05 11.06 2.09
N THR A 122 16.89 9.96 2.84
CA THR A 122 17.56 8.70 2.55
C THR A 122 17.01 8.06 1.27
N LEU A 123 15.70 8.08 1.05
CA LEU A 123 15.08 7.54 -0.16
C LEU A 123 15.48 8.35 -1.40
N GLU A 124 15.52 9.69 -1.30
CA GLU A 124 16.00 10.55 -2.39
C GLU A 124 17.48 10.23 -2.74
N ALA A 125 18.35 10.12 -1.75
CA ALA A 125 19.75 9.74 -1.96
C ALA A 125 19.87 8.32 -2.55
N ALA A 126 19.02 7.39 -2.10
CA ALA A 126 18.92 6.04 -2.63
C ALA A 126 18.63 6.02 -4.13
N TYR A 127 17.59 6.72 -4.56
CA TYR A 127 17.19 6.76 -5.97
C TYR A 127 18.18 7.56 -6.83
N ALA A 128 18.74 8.66 -6.32
CA ALA A 128 19.77 9.44 -7.02
C ALA A 128 21.04 8.62 -7.30
N THR A 129 21.33 7.64 -6.46
CA THR A 129 22.55 6.81 -6.56
C THR A 129 22.27 5.35 -6.91
N GLN A 130 21.02 4.99 -7.25
CA GLN A 130 20.57 3.61 -7.41
C GLN A 130 21.49 2.76 -8.30
N GLY A 131 21.97 3.30 -9.41
CA GLY A 131 22.90 2.59 -10.32
C GLY A 131 24.26 2.25 -9.73
N LYS A 132 24.61 2.81 -8.53
CA LYS A 132 25.89 2.51 -7.85
C LYS A 132 25.78 1.34 -6.88
N TRP A 133 24.57 0.96 -6.46
CA TRP A 133 24.35 -0.06 -5.44
C TRP A 133 23.29 -1.12 -5.81
N ALA A 134 22.38 -0.83 -6.73
CA ALA A 134 21.44 -1.80 -7.31
C ALA A 134 21.97 -2.24 -8.70
N ILE A 135 22.81 -3.28 -8.71
CA ILE A 135 23.56 -3.73 -9.88
C ILE A 135 23.07 -5.12 -10.27
N ASN A 136 22.80 -5.34 -11.57
CA ASN A 136 22.35 -6.65 -12.08
C ASN A 136 21.16 -7.23 -11.32
N HIS A 137 20.15 -6.41 -11.04
CA HIS A 137 18.96 -6.79 -10.26
C HIS A 137 19.25 -7.29 -8.83
N GLN A 138 20.38 -6.91 -8.27
CA GLN A 138 20.78 -7.20 -6.90
C GLN A 138 21.11 -5.91 -6.16
N ALA A 139 20.58 -5.73 -4.95
CA ALA A 139 20.98 -4.69 -4.04
C ALA A 139 22.25 -5.08 -3.30
N HIS A 140 23.16 -4.12 -3.15
CA HIS A 140 24.42 -4.26 -2.40
C HIS A 140 24.37 -3.32 -1.18
N PRO A 141 23.96 -3.77 0.02
CA PRO A 141 23.75 -2.91 1.19
C PRO A 141 24.97 -2.07 1.59
N GLN A 142 26.19 -2.62 1.44
CA GLN A 142 27.43 -1.90 1.75
C GLN A 142 27.70 -0.75 0.77
N LEU A 143 27.35 -0.92 -0.53
CA LEU A 143 27.45 0.15 -1.53
C LEU A 143 26.33 1.17 -1.33
N PHE A 144 25.14 0.71 -0.97
CA PHE A 144 24.02 1.57 -0.59
C PHE A 144 24.39 2.47 0.57
N TRP A 145 24.92 1.91 1.68
CA TRP A 145 25.35 2.66 2.85
C TRP A 145 26.34 3.77 2.50
N ARG A 146 27.34 3.46 1.67
CA ARG A 146 28.33 4.47 1.20
C ARG A 146 27.63 5.54 0.35
N SER A 147 26.65 5.17 -0.45
CA SER A 147 25.97 6.08 -1.39
C SER A 147 25.04 7.09 -0.71
N ILE A 148 24.60 6.82 0.53
CA ILE A 148 23.73 7.70 1.32
C ILE A 148 24.49 8.46 2.42
N SER A 149 25.83 8.43 2.43
CA SER A 149 26.65 9.04 3.49
C SER A 149 26.39 10.53 3.71
N SER A 150 25.98 11.27 2.66
CA SER A 150 25.61 12.69 2.74
C SER A 150 24.34 12.98 3.54
N VAL A 151 23.49 11.99 3.81
CA VAL A 151 22.28 12.15 4.62
C VAL A 151 22.60 12.41 6.09
N GLY A 152 23.79 11.96 6.56
CA GLY A 152 24.23 12.17 7.92
C GLY A 152 23.44 11.36 8.95
N LEU A 153 23.12 10.11 8.62
CA LEU A 153 22.57 9.14 9.57
C LEU A 153 23.65 8.80 10.62
N ASP A 154 23.21 8.54 11.85
CA ASP A 154 24.08 7.96 12.88
C ASP A 154 24.29 6.47 12.57
N PRO A 155 25.55 6.02 12.29
CA PRO A 155 25.83 4.65 11.89
C PRO A 155 25.61 3.63 13.00
N GLU A 156 25.84 4.00 14.27
CA GLU A 156 25.65 3.10 15.40
C GLU A 156 24.15 2.88 15.67
N GLU A 157 23.36 3.95 15.58
CA GLU A 157 21.91 3.86 15.66
C GLU A 157 21.34 3.02 14.52
N VAL A 158 21.74 3.26 13.27
CA VAL A 158 21.28 2.45 12.13
C VAL A 158 21.61 0.99 12.31
N SER A 159 22.85 0.67 12.72
CA SER A 159 23.29 -0.72 12.93
C SER A 159 22.47 -1.44 14.01
N ARG A 160 22.14 -0.73 15.09
CA ARG A 160 21.30 -1.24 16.18
C ARG A 160 19.82 -1.38 15.72
N ASP A 161 19.30 -0.35 15.07
CA ASP A 161 17.89 -0.25 14.74
C ASP A 161 17.47 -1.21 13.62
N MET A 162 18.34 -1.46 12.63
CA MET A 162 18.14 -2.49 11.60
C MET A 162 17.87 -3.89 12.18
N GLN A 163 18.41 -4.19 13.37
CA GLN A 163 18.27 -5.46 14.05
C GLN A 163 17.19 -5.42 15.13
N SER A 164 16.55 -4.28 15.32
CA SER A 164 15.53 -4.13 16.35
C SER A 164 14.25 -4.93 15.99
N PRO A 165 13.54 -5.47 16.99
CA PRO A 165 12.26 -6.13 16.75
C PRO A 165 11.25 -5.24 16.03
N VAL A 166 11.31 -3.92 16.23
CA VAL A 166 10.39 -2.95 15.62
C VAL A 166 10.62 -2.88 14.11
N VAL A 167 11.87 -2.67 13.65
CA VAL A 167 12.19 -2.60 12.22
C VAL A 167 11.91 -3.94 11.54
N MET A 168 12.31 -5.04 12.16
CA MET A 168 12.04 -6.39 11.62
C MET A 168 10.53 -6.64 11.48
N HIS A 169 9.75 -6.27 12.50
CA HIS A 169 8.29 -6.41 12.48
C HIS A 169 7.66 -5.55 11.38
N ASN A 170 8.07 -4.28 11.25
CA ASN A 170 7.52 -3.37 10.24
C ASN A 170 7.73 -3.91 8.82
N VAL A 171 8.95 -4.35 8.51
CA VAL A 171 9.29 -4.90 7.19
C VAL A 171 8.49 -6.18 6.92
N GLN A 172 8.43 -7.09 7.89
CA GLN A 172 7.68 -8.34 7.74
C GLN A 172 6.19 -8.10 7.58
N GLN A 173 5.61 -7.16 8.38
CA GLN A 173 4.21 -6.78 8.28
C GLN A 173 3.87 -6.24 6.88
N ASP A 174 4.75 -5.42 6.30
CA ASP A 174 4.53 -4.86 4.97
C ASP A 174 4.57 -5.95 3.88
N ILE A 175 5.47 -6.92 4.00
CA ILE A 175 5.55 -8.08 3.11
C ILE A 175 4.29 -8.95 3.22
N ASP A 176 3.83 -9.23 4.43
CA ASP A 176 2.64 -10.04 4.68
C ASP A 176 1.37 -9.34 4.16
N ASP A 177 1.26 -8.03 4.37
CA ASP A 177 0.16 -7.22 3.84
C ASP A 177 0.17 -7.20 2.29
N ALA A 178 1.33 -7.02 1.66
CA ALA A 178 1.48 -7.08 0.21
C ALA A 178 0.99 -8.42 -0.34
N LYS A 179 1.39 -9.53 0.31
CA LYS A 179 0.95 -10.88 -0.05
C LYS A 179 -0.56 -11.05 0.10
N ALA A 180 -1.14 -10.58 1.21
CA ALA A 180 -2.59 -10.64 1.45
C ALA A 180 -3.40 -9.81 0.43
N LEU A 181 -2.84 -8.68 -0.04
CA LEU A 181 -3.41 -7.81 -1.05
C LEU A 181 -3.14 -8.27 -2.50
N GLY A 182 -2.40 -9.36 -2.69
CA GLY A 182 -2.04 -9.88 -4.02
C GLY A 182 -0.98 -9.06 -4.75
N VAL A 183 -0.23 -8.20 -4.04
CA VAL A 183 0.86 -7.41 -4.61
C VAL A 183 2.11 -8.28 -4.71
N ASN A 184 2.52 -8.60 -5.94
CA ASN A 184 3.65 -9.50 -6.23
C ASN A 184 4.72 -8.87 -7.14
N LYS A 185 4.60 -7.57 -7.42
CA LYS A 185 5.55 -6.78 -8.22
C LYS A 185 5.61 -5.35 -7.71
N THR A 186 6.71 -4.67 -7.99
CA THR A 186 6.92 -3.27 -7.58
C THR A 186 7.18 -2.36 -8.79
N PRO A 187 6.68 -1.11 -8.75
CA PRO A 187 5.80 -0.59 -7.71
C PRO A 187 4.37 -1.15 -7.83
N GLY A 188 3.71 -1.39 -6.67
CA GLY A 188 2.30 -1.71 -6.61
C GLY A 188 1.52 -0.52 -6.06
N PHE A 189 0.55 0.02 -6.81
CA PHE A 189 -0.20 1.21 -6.40
C PHE A 189 -1.65 0.91 -6.05
N PHE A 190 -2.13 1.64 -5.03
CA PHE A 190 -3.55 1.77 -4.71
C PHE A 190 -3.90 3.25 -4.53
N VAL A 191 -5.10 3.64 -4.95
CA VAL A 191 -5.64 4.99 -4.71
C VAL A 191 -6.99 4.85 -4.02
N ASN A 192 -7.10 5.35 -2.80
CA ASN A 192 -8.26 5.18 -1.92
C ASN A 192 -8.77 3.72 -1.89
N GLY A 193 -7.83 2.77 -1.77
CA GLY A 193 -8.11 1.34 -1.70
C GLY A 193 -8.31 0.65 -3.06
N LYS A 194 -8.45 1.38 -4.17
CA LYS A 194 -8.60 0.81 -5.51
C LYS A 194 -7.23 0.50 -6.12
N PRO A 195 -6.93 -0.76 -6.48
CA PRO A 195 -5.64 -1.12 -7.06
C PRO A 195 -5.47 -0.57 -8.47
N LEU A 196 -4.23 -0.22 -8.84
CA LEU A 196 -3.84 0.09 -10.21
C LEU A 196 -3.65 -1.22 -11.00
N ILE A 197 -4.67 -1.62 -11.76
CA ILE A 197 -4.66 -2.88 -12.51
C ILE A 197 -3.79 -2.76 -13.76
N GLU A 198 -4.07 -1.79 -14.60
CA GLU A 198 -3.27 -1.48 -15.79
C GLU A 198 -2.13 -0.55 -15.37
N PHE A 199 -0.90 -1.09 -15.40
CA PHE A 199 0.26 -0.37 -14.92
C PHE A 199 0.76 0.65 -15.94
N GLY A 200 0.85 1.92 -15.53
CA GLY A 200 1.38 3.01 -16.35
C GLY A 200 1.18 4.37 -15.68
N GLN A 201 1.96 5.35 -16.10
CA GLN A 201 1.88 6.72 -15.59
C GLN A 201 0.50 7.34 -15.83
N MET A 202 -0.03 7.23 -17.04
CA MET A 202 -1.32 7.79 -17.41
C MET A 202 -2.46 7.14 -16.61
N GLN A 203 -2.37 5.83 -16.40
CA GLN A 203 -3.36 5.07 -15.63
C GLN A 203 -3.34 5.47 -14.13
N LEU A 204 -2.13 5.70 -13.56
CA LEU A 204 -2.02 6.22 -12.20
C LEU A 204 -2.62 7.62 -12.09
N LEU A 205 -2.31 8.53 -13.02
CA LEU A 205 -2.87 9.88 -13.08
C LEU A 205 -4.40 9.86 -13.20
N GLN A 206 -4.93 8.99 -14.09
CA GLN A 206 -6.38 8.83 -14.24
C GLN A 206 -7.03 8.36 -12.93
N LEU A 207 -6.46 7.34 -12.29
CA LEU A 207 -7.00 6.80 -11.03
C LEU A 207 -7.00 7.84 -9.90
N VAL A 208 -5.97 8.69 -9.85
CA VAL A 208 -5.89 9.81 -8.89
C VAL A 208 -6.93 10.88 -9.22
N ASN A 209 -7.09 11.26 -10.49
CA ASN A 209 -8.08 12.27 -10.90
C ASN A 209 -9.52 11.79 -10.62
N GLU A 210 -9.85 10.53 -10.90
CA GLU A 210 -11.14 9.94 -10.53
C GLU A 210 -11.39 10.01 -9.01
N ALA A 211 -10.35 9.81 -8.19
CA ALA A 211 -10.46 9.94 -6.74
C ALA A 211 -10.62 11.40 -6.30
N LEU A 212 -9.89 12.33 -6.92
CA LEU A 212 -10.01 13.76 -6.65
C LEU A 212 -11.39 14.31 -6.98
N GLU A 213 -11.96 13.92 -8.13
CA GLU A 213 -13.31 14.29 -8.52
C GLU A 213 -14.35 13.76 -7.52
N ARG A 214 -14.22 12.52 -7.07
CA ARG A 214 -15.14 11.91 -6.09
C ARG A 214 -15.07 12.60 -4.72
N GLU A 215 -13.86 12.95 -4.28
CA GLU A 215 -13.65 13.47 -2.94
C GLU A 215 -13.82 15.00 -2.85
N TYR A 216 -13.58 15.74 -3.94
CA TYR A 216 -13.50 17.19 -3.93
C TYR A 216 -14.33 17.89 -5.04
N GLY A 217 -14.94 17.12 -5.96
CA GLY A 217 -15.67 17.65 -7.12
C GLY A 217 -17.14 18.02 -6.85
N GLY A 218 -17.57 18.06 -5.57
CA GLY A 218 -18.93 18.44 -5.15
C GLY A 218 -19.04 19.88 -4.70
#